data_89fea432b311ed3eccfe35cd90641c6d
#
_entry.id   89fea432b311ed3eccfe35cd90641c6d
#
_cell.length_a   1.000
_cell.length_b   1.000
_cell.length_c   1.000
_cell.angle_alpha   90.00
_cell.angle_beta   90.00
_cell.angle_gamma   90.00
#
_symmetry.space_group_name_H-M   'P 1'
#
loop_
_entity.id
_entity.type
_entity.pdbx_description
1 polymer ?
#
loop_
_entity_poly.entity_id
_entity_poly.type
_entity_poly.pdbx_seq_one_letter_code
_entity_poly.pdbx_strand_id
1 'polypeptide(L)'
;MNIDLDEDKKWIEVDPERANLVIKLFEWYAEEGKRSTGKTIPTNRVDKRSFTIFQPMGVIGVITAWNFPAYNPARAWAAALAAGCTVVAKPSENTPLAGIHLTKALIDAGLPKGVLNLLIGDAAAIGEAMLNNPLLKKISFTGSTRVGKILMDGASKTHTKLSLELGGNAPVLIFDDVNVDALAKATSIARFRNNGQVCVAPQ
;
A
#
# COMPACT_ATOMS: atom_id res chain seq x y z
N MET A 1 16.39 19.62 0.26
CA MET A 1 17.35 18.91 1.12
C MET A 1 17.92 17.77 0.28
N ASN A 2 19.15 17.90 -0.20
CA ASN A 2 19.83 16.79 -0.87
C ASN A 2 20.33 15.86 0.24
N ILE A 3 19.68 14.71 0.39
CA ILE A 3 20.15 13.64 1.25
C ILE A 3 21.14 12.84 0.40
N ASP A 4 22.40 12.84 0.79
CA ASP A 4 23.40 11.96 0.17
C ASP A 4 23.15 10.53 0.67
N LEU A 5 22.53 9.74 -0.18
CA LEU A 5 22.13 8.36 0.16
C LEU A 5 23.33 7.40 0.22
N ASP A 6 24.51 7.81 -0.25
CA ASP A 6 25.71 6.95 -0.23
C ASP A 6 26.46 6.98 1.11
N GLU A 7 26.39 8.06 1.87
CA GLU A 7 26.94 8.13 3.23
C GLU A 7 26.06 7.41 4.27
N ASP A 8 24.76 7.27 4.01
CA ASP A 8 23.80 6.68 4.95
C ASP A 8 23.70 5.15 4.88
N LYS A 9 24.45 4.49 4.03
CA LYS A 9 24.44 3.01 3.88
C LYS A 9 24.74 2.24 5.20
N LYS A 10 25.34 2.89 6.18
CA LYS A 10 25.69 2.28 7.47
C LYS A 10 24.54 2.16 8.46
N TRP A 11 23.39 2.78 8.18
CA TRP A 11 22.29 2.92 9.17
C TRP A 11 21.05 2.08 8.86
N ILE A 12 21.04 1.36 7.74
CA ILE A 12 19.89 0.53 7.37
C ILE A 12 20.31 -0.93 7.35
N GLU A 13 20.28 -1.57 8.51
CA GLU A 13 20.16 -3.02 8.55
C GLU A 13 18.74 -3.38 8.11
N VAL A 14 18.61 -3.78 6.87
CA VAL A 14 17.34 -4.32 6.36
C VAL A 14 17.25 -5.76 6.82
N ASP A 15 16.26 -6.06 7.64
CA ASP A 15 15.89 -7.44 7.96
C ASP A 15 15.63 -8.20 6.63
N PRO A 16 16.45 -9.22 6.31
CA PRO A 16 16.34 -9.93 5.03
C PRO A 16 14.97 -10.56 4.80
N GLU A 17 14.29 -11.03 5.85
CA GLU A 17 12.96 -11.61 5.74
C GLU A 17 11.92 -10.55 5.35
N ARG A 18 12.02 -9.35 5.93
CA ARG A 18 11.14 -8.23 5.58
C ARG A 18 11.41 -7.69 4.17
N ALA A 19 12.68 -7.65 3.76
CA ALA A 19 13.06 -7.31 2.38
C ALA A 19 12.47 -8.31 1.39
N ASN A 20 12.57 -9.60 1.67
CA ASN A 20 11.98 -10.65 0.83
C ASN A 20 10.46 -10.52 0.70
N LEU A 21 9.75 -10.12 1.75
CA LEU A 21 8.30 -9.86 1.66
C LEU A 21 7.98 -8.72 0.69
N VAL A 22 8.78 -7.66 0.69
CA VAL A 22 8.62 -6.54 -0.25
C VAL A 22 8.87 -7.00 -1.70
N ILE A 23 9.95 -7.75 -1.94
CA ILE A 23 10.28 -8.31 -3.25
C ILE A 23 9.12 -9.18 -3.77
N LYS A 24 8.64 -10.11 -2.95
CA LYS A 24 7.52 -10.99 -3.30
C LYS A 24 6.23 -10.25 -3.67
N LEU A 25 5.98 -9.08 -3.07
CA LEU A 25 4.83 -8.25 -3.48
C LEU A 25 4.99 -7.74 -4.91
N PHE A 26 6.16 -7.23 -5.28
CA PHE A 26 6.40 -6.77 -6.65
C PHE A 26 6.36 -7.92 -7.66
N GLU A 27 6.96 -9.06 -7.34
CA GLU A 27 6.90 -10.28 -8.16
C GLU A 27 5.45 -10.72 -8.38
N TRP A 28 4.67 -10.82 -7.29
CA TRP A 28 3.26 -11.21 -7.35
C TRP A 28 2.46 -10.29 -8.26
N TYR A 29 2.54 -8.97 -8.04
CA TYR A 29 1.75 -8.02 -8.82
C TYR A 29 2.24 -7.87 -10.26
N ALA A 30 3.53 -8.08 -10.54
CA ALA A 30 4.03 -8.16 -11.91
C ALA A 30 3.38 -9.32 -12.69
N GLU A 31 3.19 -10.46 -12.04
CA GLU A 31 2.47 -11.59 -12.64
C GLU A 31 0.95 -11.36 -12.70
N GLU A 32 0.34 -10.74 -11.68
CA GLU A 32 -1.08 -10.40 -11.70
C GLU A 32 -1.43 -9.39 -12.79
N GLY A 33 -0.54 -8.43 -13.08
CA GLY A 33 -0.73 -7.48 -14.18
C GLY A 33 -0.92 -8.17 -15.54
N LYS A 34 -0.24 -9.29 -15.76
CA LYS A 34 -0.39 -10.10 -17.00
C LYS A 34 -1.75 -10.82 -17.08
N ARG A 35 -2.43 -11.03 -15.95
CA ARG A 35 -3.74 -11.70 -15.86
C ARG A 35 -4.92 -10.72 -15.86
N SER A 36 -4.66 -9.43 -15.97
CA SER A 36 -5.70 -8.39 -16.05
C SER A 36 -6.39 -8.41 -17.43
N THR A 37 -7.10 -9.50 -17.71
CA THR A 37 -7.81 -9.73 -18.97
C THR A 37 -9.30 -9.39 -18.83
N GLY A 38 -9.91 -8.94 -19.94
CA GLY A 38 -11.35 -8.75 -20.01
C GLY A 38 -12.11 -10.06 -20.20
N LYS A 39 -13.42 -9.96 -20.29
CA LYS A 39 -14.33 -11.09 -20.52
C LYS A 39 -15.20 -10.85 -21.74
N THR A 40 -15.43 -11.88 -22.56
CA THR A 40 -16.50 -11.90 -23.55
C THR A 40 -17.80 -12.24 -22.85
N ILE A 41 -18.84 -11.45 -23.09
CA ILE A 41 -20.15 -11.60 -22.46
C ILE A 41 -21.15 -12.07 -23.53
N PRO A 42 -21.88 -13.18 -23.32
CA PRO A 42 -22.93 -13.61 -24.20
C PRO A 42 -24.00 -12.49 -24.35
N THR A 43 -24.56 -12.35 -25.57
CA THR A 43 -25.66 -11.42 -25.84
C THR A 43 -26.84 -12.20 -26.43
N ASN A 44 -28.04 -11.67 -26.30
CA ASN A 44 -29.25 -12.21 -26.87
C ASN A 44 -29.46 -11.78 -28.35
N ARG A 45 -28.47 -11.10 -28.94
CA ARG A 45 -28.52 -10.61 -30.33
C ARG A 45 -27.32 -11.13 -31.12
N VAL A 46 -27.57 -11.64 -32.29
CA VAL A 46 -26.53 -12.19 -33.21
C VAL A 46 -25.61 -11.12 -33.79
N ASP A 47 -26.11 -9.89 -33.90
CA ASP A 47 -25.41 -8.73 -34.43
C ASP A 47 -24.60 -7.94 -33.38
N LYS A 48 -24.60 -8.36 -32.11
CA LYS A 48 -23.86 -7.72 -31.01
C LYS A 48 -22.74 -8.58 -30.50
N ARG A 49 -21.67 -7.93 -30.10
CA ARG A 49 -20.59 -8.49 -29.31
C ARG A 49 -20.41 -7.63 -28.06
N SER A 50 -20.33 -8.26 -26.88
CA SER A 50 -20.10 -7.58 -25.63
C SER A 50 -18.84 -8.14 -24.97
N PHE A 51 -18.00 -7.25 -24.50
CA PHE A 51 -16.80 -7.60 -23.76
C PHE A 51 -16.48 -6.54 -22.70
N THR A 52 -15.79 -6.93 -21.67
CA THR A 52 -15.21 -6.01 -20.68
C THR A 52 -13.72 -5.83 -20.97
N ILE A 53 -13.22 -4.66 -20.65
CA ILE A 53 -11.79 -4.37 -20.62
C ILE A 53 -11.45 -3.74 -19.27
N PHE A 54 -10.24 -3.97 -18.78
CA PHE A 54 -9.68 -3.23 -17.65
C PHE A 54 -8.88 -2.06 -18.18
N GLN A 55 -8.98 -0.93 -17.48
CA GLN A 55 -8.23 0.27 -17.78
C GLN A 55 -7.60 0.82 -16.49
N PRO A 56 -6.41 1.44 -16.56
CA PRO A 56 -5.84 2.13 -15.42
C PRO A 56 -6.82 3.15 -14.85
N MET A 57 -6.90 3.23 -13.53
CA MET A 57 -7.75 4.21 -12.86
C MET A 57 -7.22 5.65 -13.05
N GLY A 58 -5.93 5.80 -13.28
CA GLY A 58 -5.24 7.08 -13.43
C GLY A 58 -4.29 7.36 -12.27
N VAL A 59 -4.32 8.56 -11.74
CA VAL A 59 -3.43 8.96 -10.63
C VAL A 59 -3.96 8.43 -9.30
N ILE A 60 -3.12 7.72 -8.57
CA ILE A 60 -3.39 7.12 -7.26
C ILE A 60 -2.55 7.84 -6.19
N GLY A 61 -3.21 8.39 -5.18
CA GLY A 61 -2.55 8.81 -3.95
C GLY A 61 -2.29 7.60 -3.03
N VAL A 62 -1.09 7.47 -2.50
CA VAL A 62 -0.76 6.41 -1.53
C VAL A 62 -0.18 7.04 -0.28
N ILE A 63 -0.91 6.93 0.83
CA ILE A 63 -0.51 7.47 2.13
C ILE A 63 -0.34 6.29 3.08
N THR A 64 0.84 6.15 3.70
CA THR A 64 1.17 4.98 4.52
C THR A 64 1.68 5.33 5.91
N ALA A 65 1.40 4.43 6.85
CA ALA A 65 1.84 4.52 8.23
C ALA A 65 3.32 4.14 8.39
N TRP A 66 3.86 4.44 9.57
CA TRP A 66 5.26 4.29 9.97
C TRP A 66 5.66 2.88 10.41
N ASN A 67 4.70 2.03 10.78
CA ASN A 67 4.96 0.75 11.45
C ASN A 67 5.57 -0.35 10.55
N PHE A 68 5.28 -0.31 9.25
CA PHE A 68 5.91 -1.16 8.24
C PHE A 68 6.31 -0.30 7.02
N PRO A 69 7.38 0.51 7.14
CA PRO A 69 7.64 1.62 6.24
C PRO A 69 8.06 1.22 4.82
N ALA A 70 8.51 -0.01 4.61
CA ALA A 70 8.76 -0.57 3.27
C ALA A 70 7.57 -1.39 2.77
N TYR A 71 6.97 -2.21 3.64
CA TYR A 71 5.90 -3.14 3.25
C TYR A 71 4.60 -2.43 2.86
N ASN A 72 4.14 -1.46 3.67
CA ASN A 72 2.90 -0.74 3.40
C ASN A 72 2.92 0.02 2.07
N PRO A 73 3.99 0.80 1.75
CA PRO A 73 4.12 1.38 0.42
C PRO A 73 4.18 0.33 -0.68
N ALA A 74 5.04 -0.69 -0.54
CA ALA A 74 5.25 -1.71 -1.56
C ALA A 74 3.95 -2.39 -1.99
N ARG A 75 3.08 -2.75 -1.02
CA ARG A 75 1.78 -3.37 -1.28
C ARG A 75 0.90 -2.51 -2.18
N ALA A 76 0.81 -1.21 -1.90
CA ALA A 76 -0.02 -0.30 -2.68
C ALA A 76 0.63 0.11 -4.01
N TRP A 77 1.96 0.34 -4.01
CA TRP A 77 2.68 0.75 -5.22
C TRP A 77 2.70 -0.37 -6.25
N ALA A 78 3.07 -1.60 -5.84
CA ALA A 78 3.12 -2.74 -6.75
C ALA A 78 1.77 -2.99 -7.43
N ALA A 79 0.68 -2.96 -6.68
CA ALA A 79 -0.67 -3.11 -7.22
C ALA A 79 -1.05 -1.98 -8.19
N ALA A 80 -0.76 -0.71 -7.83
CA ALA A 80 -1.07 0.44 -8.67
C ALA A 80 -0.27 0.42 -9.99
N LEU A 81 1.04 0.13 -9.90
CA LEU A 81 1.92 0.05 -11.07
C LEU A 81 1.53 -1.09 -12.00
N ALA A 82 1.23 -2.28 -11.46
CA ALA A 82 0.76 -3.43 -12.24
C ALA A 82 -0.56 -3.15 -12.97
N ALA A 83 -1.44 -2.31 -12.37
CA ALA A 83 -2.67 -1.85 -12.99
C ALA A 83 -2.46 -0.71 -14.01
N GLY A 84 -1.23 -0.30 -14.28
CA GLY A 84 -0.91 0.81 -15.20
C GLY A 84 -1.21 2.20 -14.66
N CYS A 85 -1.38 2.36 -13.35
CA CYS A 85 -1.63 3.64 -12.71
C CYS A 85 -0.33 4.39 -12.39
N THR A 86 -0.40 5.71 -12.29
CA THR A 86 0.67 6.53 -11.72
C THR A 86 0.42 6.79 -10.24
N VAL A 87 1.49 6.96 -9.48
CA VAL A 87 1.43 7.04 -8.01
C VAL A 87 2.02 8.36 -7.52
N VAL A 88 1.27 9.02 -6.65
CA VAL A 88 1.76 10.09 -5.76
C VAL A 88 1.81 9.51 -4.35
N ALA A 89 3.00 9.24 -3.87
CA ALA A 89 3.24 8.52 -2.63
C ALA A 89 3.63 9.45 -1.49
N LYS A 90 2.97 9.31 -0.34
CA LYS A 90 3.31 9.98 0.91
C LYS A 90 3.55 8.92 2.00
N PRO A 91 4.78 8.40 2.17
CA PRO A 91 5.12 7.59 3.33
C PRO A 91 5.09 8.45 4.60
N SER A 92 5.11 7.77 5.76
CA SER A 92 5.17 8.51 7.02
C SER A 92 6.45 9.34 7.12
N GLU A 93 6.30 10.58 7.58
CA GLU A 93 7.39 11.50 7.91
C GLU A 93 8.29 10.99 9.04
N ASN A 94 7.78 10.07 9.87
CA ASN A 94 8.55 9.45 10.95
C ASN A 94 9.51 8.36 10.47
N THR A 95 9.28 7.80 9.27
CA THR A 95 10.08 6.70 8.70
C THR A 95 10.28 6.89 7.19
N PRO A 96 10.82 8.02 6.74
CA PRO A 96 10.83 8.38 5.32
C PRO A 96 11.85 7.58 4.51
N LEU A 97 12.97 7.14 5.12
CA LEU A 97 14.10 6.53 4.42
C LEU A 97 13.69 5.26 3.66
N ALA A 98 12.87 4.41 4.26
CA ALA A 98 12.42 3.19 3.60
C ALA A 98 11.66 3.47 2.28
N GLY A 99 10.78 4.49 2.28
CA GLY A 99 10.09 4.94 1.07
C GLY A 99 11.04 5.53 0.03
N ILE A 100 12.04 6.30 0.47
CA ILE A 100 13.07 6.88 -0.41
C ILE A 100 13.88 5.78 -1.09
N HIS A 101 14.40 4.81 -0.32
CA HIS A 101 15.20 3.71 -0.88
C HIS A 101 14.37 2.83 -1.82
N LEU A 102 13.11 2.53 -1.48
CA LEU A 102 12.23 1.77 -2.35
C LEU A 102 11.96 2.51 -3.67
N THR A 103 11.73 3.83 -3.60
CA THR A 103 11.57 4.67 -4.79
C THR A 103 12.83 4.66 -5.65
N LYS A 104 14.01 4.80 -5.02
CA LYS A 104 15.29 4.74 -5.73
C LYS A 104 15.47 3.39 -6.42
N ALA A 105 15.21 2.28 -5.73
CA ALA A 105 15.33 0.95 -6.31
C ALA A 105 14.44 0.77 -7.56
N LEU A 106 13.22 1.30 -7.54
CA LEU A 106 12.31 1.25 -8.70
C LEU A 106 12.81 2.12 -9.86
N ILE A 107 13.36 3.30 -9.58
CA ILE A 107 13.96 4.16 -10.60
C ILE A 107 15.19 3.49 -11.22
N ASP A 108 16.07 2.90 -10.40
CA ASP A 108 17.27 2.19 -10.85
C ASP A 108 16.89 0.94 -11.69
N ALA A 109 15.75 0.33 -11.41
CA ALA A 109 15.18 -0.76 -12.21
C ALA A 109 14.52 -0.30 -13.52
N GLY A 110 14.52 1.00 -13.82
CA GLY A 110 14.04 1.55 -15.08
C GLY A 110 12.58 2.07 -15.04
N LEU A 111 12.02 2.31 -13.86
CA LEU A 111 10.68 2.92 -13.76
C LEU A 111 10.69 4.30 -14.44
N PRO A 112 9.80 4.57 -15.42
CA PRO A 112 9.79 5.84 -16.12
C PRO A 112 9.52 7.04 -15.20
N LYS A 113 10.11 8.18 -15.54
CA LYS A 113 9.89 9.44 -14.79
C LYS A 113 8.41 9.80 -14.72
N GLY A 114 7.96 10.23 -13.54
CA GLY A 114 6.58 10.65 -13.30
C GLY A 114 5.61 9.52 -13.00
N VAL A 115 6.00 8.25 -13.15
CA VAL A 115 5.13 7.12 -12.82
C VAL A 115 4.98 6.95 -11.31
N LEU A 116 6.06 7.13 -10.54
CA LEU A 116 6.04 7.19 -9.07
C LEU A 116 6.68 8.49 -8.61
N ASN A 117 5.94 9.28 -7.82
CA ASN A 117 6.35 10.57 -7.28
C ASN A 117 6.26 10.51 -5.76
N LEU A 118 7.38 10.73 -5.07
CA LEU A 118 7.46 10.65 -3.63
C LEU A 118 7.36 12.05 -3.01
N LEU A 119 6.49 12.20 -2.03
CA LEU A 119 6.31 13.42 -1.24
C LEU A 119 6.58 13.13 0.24
N ILE A 120 7.42 13.93 0.87
CA ILE A 120 7.66 13.90 2.31
C ILE A 120 7.39 15.28 2.86
N GLY A 121 6.57 15.38 3.90
CA GLY A 121 6.19 16.65 4.48
C GLY A 121 4.93 16.55 5.33
N ASP A 122 4.29 17.67 5.56
CA ASP A 122 3.09 17.77 6.39
C ASP A 122 1.96 16.89 5.84
N ALA A 123 1.51 15.95 6.68
CA ALA A 123 0.54 14.94 6.28
C ALA A 123 -0.84 15.53 5.99
N ALA A 124 -1.25 16.57 6.73
CA ALA A 124 -2.56 17.19 6.56
C ALA A 124 -2.60 17.98 5.27
N ALA A 125 -1.59 18.82 5.02
CA ALA A 125 -1.48 19.65 3.82
C ALA A 125 -1.40 18.78 2.55
N ILE A 126 -0.59 17.70 2.56
CA ILE A 126 -0.50 16.78 1.42
C ILE A 126 -1.82 16.05 1.20
N GLY A 127 -2.46 15.57 2.27
CA GLY A 127 -3.74 14.87 2.19
C GLY A 127 -4.85 15.77 1.63
N GLU A 128 -4.92 17.02 2.06
CA GLU A 128 -5.86 18.01 1.55
C GLU A 128 -5.60 18.34 0.06
N ALA A 129 -4.34 18.55 -0.32
CA ALA A 129 -3.96 18.77 -1.71
C ALA A 129 -4.32 17.59 -2.61
N MET A 130 -4.14 16.35 -2.13
CA MET A 130 -4.57 15.15 -2.84
C MET A 130 -6.09 15.11 -3.04
N LEU A 131 -6.87 15.39 -2.00
CA LEU A 131 -8.34 15.36 -2.05
C LEU A 131 -8.92 16.44 -2.97
N ASN A 132 -8.29 17.60 -3.03
CA ASN A 132 -8.74 18.73 -3.83
C ASN A 132 -8.26 18.68 -5.30
N ASN A 133 -7.42 17.71 -5.66
CA ASN A 133 -6.89 17.62 -7.02
C ASN A 133 -7.81 16.76 -7.91
N PRO A 134 -8.42 17.30 -8.97
CA PRO A 134 -9.36 16.57 -9.83
C PRO A 134 -8.72 15.43 -10.65
N LEU A 135 -7.40 15.43 -10.78
CA LEU A 135 -6.67 14.35 -11.46
C LEU A 135 -6.52 13.12 -10.59
N LEU A 136 -6.60 13.27 -9.26
CA LEU A 136 -6.50 12.14 -8.35
C LEU A 136 -7.79 11.32 -8.36
N LYS A 137 -7.69 10.04 -8.66
CA LYS A 137 -8.86 9.15 -8.82
C LYS A 137 -9.09 8.25 -7.62
N LYS A 138 -8.04 7.97 -6.86
CA LYS A 138 -8.11 7.08 -5.71
C LYS A 138 -7.05 7.47 -4.67
N ILE A 139 -7.37 7.26 -3.39
CA ILE A 139 -6.39 7.23 -2.30
C ILE A 139 -6.37 5.84 -1.70
N SER A 140 -5.19 5.25 -1.61
CA SER A 140 -4.90 4.09 -0.78
C SER A 140 -4.26 4.59 0.51
N PHE A 141 -4.91 4.35 1.62
CA PHE A 141 -4.49 4.84 2.94
C PHE A 141 -4.28 3.68 3.90
N THR A 142 -3.14 3.68 4.58
CA THR A 142 -2.86 2.83 5.74
C THR A 142 -2.53 3.73 6.93
N GLY A 143 -3.33 3.65 8.00
CA GLY A 143 -3.11 4.51 9.16
C GLY A 143 -4.24 4.43 10.20
N SER A 144 -4.43 5.50 10.96
CA SER A 144 -5.43 5.54 12.03
C SER A 144 -6.85 5.68 11.50
N THR A 145 -7.81 5.08 12.22
CA THR A 145 -9.26 5.23 11.95
C THR A 145 -9.68 6.70 11.92
N ARG A 146 -9.10 7.54 12.80
CA ARG A 146 -9.38 8.97 12.83
C ARG A 146 -9.04 9.66 11.50
N VAL A 147 -7.87 9.41 10.95
CA VAL A 147 -7.46 9.99 9.66
C VAL A 147 -8.26 9.36 8.51
N GLY A 148 -8.57 8.06 8.58
CA GLY A 148 -9.45 7.41 7.61
C GLY A 148 -10.81 8.11 7.48
N LYS A 149 -11.43 8.49 8.61
CA LYS A 149 -12.68 9.27 8.60
C LYS A 149 -12.54 10.64 7.94
N ILE A 150 -11.44 11.35 8.19
CA ILE A 150 -11.16 12.65 7.54
C ILE A 150 -11.05 12.47 6.02
N LEU A 151 -10.34 11.43 5.58
CA LEU A 151 -10.23 11.13 4.16
C LEU A 151 -11.57 10.75 3.53
N MET A 152 -12.43 10.02 4.25
CA MET A 152 -13.79 9.69 3.80
C MET A 152 -14.64 10.93 3.61
N ASP A 153 -14.62 11.86 4.57
CA ASP A 153 -15.35 13.12 4.47
C ASP A 153 -14.88 13.96 3.28
N GLY A 154 -13.57 14.12 3.11
CA GLY A 154 -13.00 14.84 1.97
C GLY A 154 -13.31 14.18 0.62
N ALA A 155 -13.15 12.87 0.53
CA ALA A 155 -13.38 12.09 -0.69
C ALA A 155 -14.86 12.10 -1.13
N SER A 156 -15.80 12.24 -0.20
CA SER A 156 -17.24 12.35 -0.52
C SER A 156 -17.55 13.56 -1.41
N LYS A 157 -16.77 14.64 -1.27
CA LYS A 157 -16.97 15.90 -2.01
C LYS A 157 -16.47 15.80 -3.46
N THR A 158 -15.49 14.92 -3.72
CA THR A 158 -14.81 14.80 -5.02
C THR A 158 -15.05 13.46 -5.71
N HIS A 159 -15.80 12.56 -5.09
CA HIS A 159 -16.00 11.17 -5.54
C HIS A 159 -14.69 10.38 -5.69
N THR A 160 -13.63 10.79 -4.99
CA THR A 160 -12.37 10.08 -4.95
C THR A 160 -12.55 8.70 -4.30
N LYS A 161 -12.13 7.63 -4.97
CA LYS A 161 -12.24 6.28 -4.41
C LYS A 161 -11.24 6.09 -3.27
N LEU A 162 -11.64 5.34 -2.26
CA LEU A 162 -10.79 5.04 -1.11
C LEU A 162 -10.56 3.53 -0.96
N SER A 163 -9.33 3.16 -0.61
CA SER A 163 -8.99 1.89 0.01
C SER A 163 -8.35 2.18 1.35
N LEU A 164 -9.00 1.76 2.42
CA LEU A 164 -8.62 2.10 3.78
C LEU A 164 -8.18 0.86 4.54
N GLU A 165 -6.92 0.88 5.01
CA GLU A 165 -6.34 -0.10 5.91
C GLU A 165 -6.13 0.59 7.26
N LEU A 166 -6.94 0.24 8.22
CA LEU A 166 -7.04 0.96 9.48
C LEU A 166 -6.65 0.06 10.65
N GLY A 167 -6.69 0.61 11.86
CA GLY A 167 -6.62 -0.19 13.08
C GLY A 167 -7.89 -1.03 13.24
N GLY A 168 -7.80 -2.07 14.05
CA GLY A 168 -8.92 -2.95 14.33
C GLY A 168 -8.63 -3.91 15.47
N ASN A 169 -9.60 -4.75 15.79
CA ASN A 169 -9.45 -5.90 16.66
C ASN A 169 -9.17 -7.13 15.81
N ALA A 170 -8.15 -7.89 16.19
CA ALA A 170 -7.84 -9.18 15.56
C ALA A 170 -8.22 -10.31 16.56
N PRO A 171 -9.45 -10.83 16.53
CA PRO A 171 -9.90 -11.83 17.47
C PRO A 171 -9.15 -13.15 17.28
N VAL A 172 -8.85 -13.82 18.37
CA VAL A 172 -8.31 -15.17 18.40
C VAL A 172 -9.40 -16.12 18.92
N LEU A 173 -9.82 -17.05 18.07
CA LEU A 173 -10.76 -18.10 18.46
C LEU A 173 -9.98 -19.34 18.90
N ILE A 174 -10.22 -19.79 20.11
CA ILE A 174 -9.54 -20.92 20.73
C ILE A 174 -10.57 -22.00 20.99
N PHE A 175 -10.35 -23.19 20.39
CA PHE A 175 -11.18 -24.36 20.62
C PHE A 175 -10.54 -25.28 21.68
N ASP A 176 -11.31 -26.19 22.23
CA ASP A 176 -10.93 -27.05 23.36
C ASP A 176 -9.87 -28.11 23.02
N ASP A 177 -9.70 -28.44 21.75
CA ASP A 177 -8.70 -29.40 21.23
C ASP A 177 -7.30 -28.79 21.02
N VAL A 178 -7.09 -27.50 21.37
CA VAL A 178 -5.83 -26.81 21.12
C VAL A 178 -4.70 -27.27 22.07
N ASN A 179 -3.48 -27.31 21.53
CA ASN A 179 -2.28 -27.40 22.39
C ASN A 179 -1.98 -26.04 23.02
N VAL A 180 -2.16 -25.93 24.33
CA VAL A 180 -2.05 -24.65 25.08
C VAL A 180 -0.66 -24.04 24.99
N ASP A 181 0.41 -24.85 25.08
CA ASP A 181 1.79 -24.35 25.01
C ASP A 181 2.12 -23.79 23.62
N ALA A 182 1.70 -24.49 22.58
CA ALA A 182 1.85 -24.01 21.21
C ALA A 182 1.05 -22.72 20.97
N LEU A 183 -0.19 -22.65 21.48
CA LEU A 183 -1.04 -21.48 21.41
C LEU A 183 -0.40 -20.26 22.11
N ALA A 184 0.06 -20.43 23.36
CA ALA A 184 0.69 -19.37 24.14
C ALA A 184 1.91 -18.80 23.40
N LYS A 185 2.75 -19.65 22.83
CA LYS A 185 3.91 -19.25 22.05
C LYS A 185 3.49 -18.50 20.78
N ALA A 186 2.55 -19.04 20.00
CA ALA A 186 2.09 -18.42 18.75
C ALA A 186 1.43 -17.05 19.01
N THR A 187 0.57 -16.98 20.02
CA THR A 187 -0.12 -15.72 20.40
C THR A 187 0.85 -14.66 20.88
N SER A 188 1.85 -15.04 21.72
CA SER A 188 2.88 -14.12 22.18
C SER A 188 3.68 -13.54 21.01
N ILE A 189 4.13 -14.38 20.06
CA ILE A 189 4.85 -13.94 18.88
C ILE A 189 3.96 -13.01 18.03
N ALA A 190 2.73 -13.39 17.78
CA ALA A 190 1.81 -12.60 16.97
C ALA A 190 1.47 -11.24 17.61
N ARG A 191 1.26 -11.22 18.94
CA ARG A 191 0.90 -10.02 19.70
C ARG A 191 2.05 -9.04 19.82
N PHE A 192 3.26 -9.52 20.11
CA PHE A 192 4.40 -8.67 20.45
C PHE A 192 5.39 -8.42 19.34
N ARG A 193 5.20 -9.03 18.14
CA ARG A 193 6.05 -8.69 17.00
C ARG A 193 5.98 -7.19 16.72
N ASN A 194 7.09 -6.60 16.30
CA ASN A 194 7.21 -5.15 16.09
C ASN A 194 6.73 -4.32 17.29
N ASN A 195 6.99 -4.80 18.52
CA ASN A 195 6.54 -4.21 19.78
C ASN A 195 5.01 -3.98 19.87
N GLY A 196 4.22 -4.85 19.26
CA GLY A 196 2.77 -4.75 19.19
C GLY A 196 2.21 -3.68 18.25
N GLN A 197 3.08 -3.02 17.48
CA GLN A 197 2.71 -1.95 16.54
C GLN A 197 2.21 -2.54 15.21
N VAL A 198 1.18 -3.36 15.29
CA VAL A 198 0.65 -4.15 14.18
C VAL A 198 -0.87 -4.05 14.15
N CYS A 199 -1.43 -3.68 13.00
CA CYS A 199 -2.88 -3.55 12.82
C CYS A 199 -3.64 -4.88 13.03
N VAL A 200 -2.98 -6.01 12.82
CA VAL A 200 -3.51 -7.38 13.00
C VAL A 200 -2.95 -8.06 14.26
N ALA A 201 -2.45 -7.30 15.24
CA ALA A 201 -2.01 -7.88 16.50
C ALA A 201 -3.21 -8.48 17.25
N PRO A 202 -3.16 -9.74 17.71
CA PRO A 202 -4.24 -10.37 18.46
C PRO A 202 -4.64 -9.58 19.70
N GLN A 203 -5.93 -9.52 19.98
CA GLN A 203 -6.49 -8.85 21.16
C GLN A 203 -7.44 -9.79 21.88
#